data_d2fb744d8033dbf11d51a6a8af5d30de
#
_entry.id   d2fb744d8033dbf11d51a6a8af5d30de
#
_cell.length_a   1.000
_cell.length_b   1.000
_cell.length_c   1.000
_cell.angle_alpha   90.00
_cell.angle_beta   90.00
_cell.angle_gamma   90.00
#
_symmetry.space_group_name_H-M   'P 1'
#
loop_
_entity.id
_entity.type
_entity.pdbx_description
1 polymer ?
#
loop_
_entity_poly.entity_id
_entity_poly.type
_entity_poly.pdbx_seq_one_letter_code
_entity_poly.pdbx_strand_id
1 'polypeptide(L)'
;MYEFAVTPAVTSIRRRGVEISEVFPESLGAEMDLESGDRIIKVNGRLVRDYLDFRFHTAGETELVLEVRKKNGDDWEVELERGEGEDFGLAFEQIVPRQCANECIFCFCNGNPADARPSLFIKDEDVRLSFLYGNYTTLTSITEDEMRRIVEQRLSPQYVSVHATDLDVRAYMLGIDKQRADISTKLQRLLDADIEVHAQVVLCPGINDGEVLKKTILDLAAEYPRITSVAIVPLGLTRYNTDARLTRVTPAFCRKVIDEVASLQKELQTRLGTNFALLGDEIYLRAGRRIPARAHYGDYPQIEDGVGMVRSFANEFGKLIRRLERDQTVLSRRPGTIFTGTLFAPELKKMIDTMNARFGTRLSVEPLENSYFCGDVSVAGLLTGQDLVNARGKVAGEFVVIPRQMLKSDEAIMLDGMNVAEVSRALGQPVHAVNLQELATLLLNKN
;
A
#
# COMPACT_ATOMS: atom_id res chain seq x y z
N MET A 1 -1.98 -0.56 -3.53
CA MET A 1 -3.12 -0.44 -2.60
C MET A 1 -4.29 -1.13 -3.25
N TYR A 2 -4.69 -2.29 -2.73
CA TYR A 2 -5.82 -3.04 -3.29
C TYR A 2 -7.11 -2.45 -2.75
N GLU A 3 -8.01 -2.05 -3.64
CA GLU A 3 -9.33 -1.58 -3.26
C GLU A 3 -10.32 -2.74 -3.22
N PHE A 4 -11.01 -2.85 -2.10
CA PHE A 4 -12.02 -3.89 -1.90
C PHE A 4 -13.41 -3.35 -2.24
N ALA A 5 -14.21 -4.12 -2.96
CA ALA A 5 -15.61 -3.80 -3.17
C ALA A 5 -16.37 -3.93 -1.84
N VAL A 6 -16.88 -2.83 -1.31
CA VAL A 6 -17.75 -2.85 -0.14
C VAL A 6 -19.18 -3.11 -0.61
N THR A 7 -19.64 -4.33 -0.43
CA THR A 7 -21.08 -4.59 -0.40
C THR A 7 -21.62 -4.12 0.95
N PRO A 8 -22.75 -3.38 1.02
CA PRO A 8 -23.31 -2.95 2.30
C PRO A 8 -23.52 -4.16 3.20
N ALA A 9 -23.22 -4.00 4.50
CA ALA A 9 -23.32 -5.04 5.50
C ALA A 9 -24.71 -5.66 5.50
N VAL A 10 -24.89 -6.68 4.71
CA VAL A 10 -25.93 -7.69 4.95
C VAL A 10 -25.45 -8.40 6.21
N THR A 11 -26.28 -8.41 7.25
CA THR A 11 -26.13 -9.24 8.44
C THR A 11 -25.92 -10.69 7.97
N SER A 12 -24.69 -11.04 7.66
CA SER A 12 -24.34 -12.36 7.20
C SER A 12 -24.38 -13.29 8.41
N ILE A 13 -25.34 -14.21 8.43
CA ILE A 13 -25.06 -15.54 8.95
C ILE A 13 -23.70 -15.91 8.34
N ARG A 14 -22.63 -15.93 9.15
CA ARG A 14 -21.27 -16.26 8.69
C ARG A 14 -21.35 -17.57 7.94
N ARG A 15 -21.34 -17.53 6.62
CA ARG A 15 -21.28 -18.74 5.80
C ARG A 15 -19.94 -19.39 6.16
N ARG A 16 -19.99 -20.62 6.68
CA ARG A 16 -18.78 -21.36 7.01
C ARG A 16 -18.02 -21.65 5.72
N GLY A 17 -16.68 -21.60 5.77
CA GLY A 17 -15.82 -21.92 4.65
C GLY A 17 -15.45 -20.72 3.77
N VAL A 18 -14.54 -20.93 2.83
CA VAL A 18 -14.08 -19.96 1.82
C VAL A 18 -14.71 -20.30 0.46
N GLU A 19 -15.25 -19.30 -0.22
CA GLU A 19 -15.87 -19.47 -1.54
C GLU A 19 -14.84 -19.49 -2.65
N ILE A 20 -14.96 -20.42 -3.57
CA ILE A 20 -14.19 -20.50 -4.81
C ILE A 20 -14.78 -19.48 -5.78
N SER A 21 -13.98 -18.48 -6.18
CA SER A 21 -14.39 -17.49 -7.17
C SER A 21 -14.14 -17.95 -8.59
N GLU A 22 -13.07 -18.73 -8.82
CA GLU A 22 -12.73 -19.25 -10.14
C GLU A 22 -11.99 -20.59 -10.01
N VAL A 23 -12.23 -21.49 -10.97
CA VAL A 23 -11.49 -22.75 -11.14
C VAL A 23 -10.81 -22.70 -12.49
N PHE A 24 -9.47 -22.83 -12.50
CA PHE A 24 -8.71 -22.79 -13.75
C PHE A 24 -8.85 -24.12 -14.52
N PRO A 25 -8.96 -24.06 -15.85
CA PRO A 25 -9.03 -25.25 -16.68
C PRO A 25 -7.80 -26.17 -16.52
N GLU A 26 -7.99 -27.47 -16.65
CA GLU A 26 -6.91 -28.47 -16.58
C GLU A 26 -6.14 -28.43 -15.24
N SER A 27 -6.83 -28.11 -14.13
CA SER A 27 -6.30 -28.04 -12.77
C SER A 27 -6.86 -29.14 -11.88
N LEU A 28 -6.23 -29.41 -10.74
CA LEU A 28 -6.75 -30.33 -9.71
C LEU A 28 -8.18 -29.94 -9.30
N GLY A 29 -8.46 -28.66 -9.17
CA GLY A 29 -9.80 -28.17 -8.87
C GLY A 29 -10.83 -28.58 -9.91
N ALA A 30 -10.48 -28.52 -11.20
CA ALA A 30 -11.33 -28.95 -12.30
C ALA A 30 -11.49 -30.48 -12.31
N GLU A 31 -10.44 -31.25 -12.03
CA GLU A 31 -10.49 -32.72 -11.94
C GLU A 31 -11.38 -33.20 -10.80
N MET A 32 -11.49 -32.42 -9.73
CA MET A 32 -12.36 -32.68 -8.58
C MET A 32 -13.81 -32.21 -8.79
N ASP A 33 -14.19 -31.79 -10.01
CA ASP A 33 -15.52 -31.22 -10.30
C ASP A 33 -15.90 -30.03 -9.40
N LEU A 34 -14.90 -29.23 -8.95
CA LEU A 34 -15.16 -27.99 -8.22
C LEU A 34 -15.57 -26.88 -9.20
N GLU A 35 -16.44 -26.01 -8.74
CA GLU A 35 -16.97 -24.91 -9.55
C GLU A 35 -16.94 -23.57 -8.78
N SER A 36 -16.96 -22.47 -9.52
CA SER A 36 -17.20 -21.16 -8.94
C SER A 36 -18.52 -21.11 -8.18
N GLY A 37 -18.48 -20.61 -6.94
CA GLY A 37 -19.59 -20.58 -5.98
C GLY A 37 -19.62 -21.75 -5.00
N ASP A 38 -18.79 -22.78 -5.18
CA ASP A 38 -18.59 -23.82 -4.16
C ASP A 38 -17.79 -23.25 -2.98
N ARG A 39 -17.92 -23.85 -1.80
CA ARG A 39 -17.21 -23.41 -0.59
C ARG A 39 -16.41 -24.55 0.03
N ILE A 40 -15.14 -24.35 0.27
CA ILE A 40 -14.31 -25.28 1.04
C ILE A 40 -14.54 -24.99 2.52
N ILE A 41 -15.10 -25.98 3.23
CA ILE A 41 -15.49 -25.89 4.63
C ILE A 41 -14.38 -26.34 5.55
N LYS A 42 -13.73 -27.48 5.20
CA LYS A 42 -12.60 -28.02 5.96
C LYS A 42 -11.56 -28.66 5.03
N VAL A 43 -10.35 -28.74 5.55
CA VAL A 43 -9.21 -29.52 4.99
C VAL A 43 -8.72 -30.44 6.11
N ASN A 44 -8.69 -31.74 5.87
CA ASN A 44 -8.28 -32.75 6.86
C ASN A 44 -8.96 -32.55 8.22
N GLY A 45 -10.27 -32.29 8.22
CA GLY A 45 -11.10 -32.05 9.41
C GLY A 45 -10.92 -30.67 10.08
N ARG A 46 -9.94 -29.82 9.62
CA ARG A 46 -9.69 -28.47 10.14
C ARG A 46 -10.53 -27.44 9.41
N LEU A 47 -11.20 -26.56 10.15
CA LEU A 47 -12.05 -25.51 9.58
C LEU A 47 -11.22 -24.52 8.74
N VAL A 48 -11.77 -24.17 7.59
CA VAL A 48 -11.27 -23.13 6.71
C VAL A 48 -12.15 -21.89 6.86
N ARG A 49 -11.56 -20.78 7.30
CA ARG A 49 -12.27 -19.50 7.49
C ARG A 49 -12.11 -18.58 6.30
N ASP A 50 -10.98 -18.71 5.60
CA ASP A 50 -10.59 -17.92 4.45
C ASP A 50 -9.46 -18.61 3.68
N TYR A 51 -9.01 -17.97 2.61
CA TYR A 51 -7.92 -18.44 1.75
C TYR A 51 -6.61 -18.76 2.49
N LEU A 52 -6.25 -18.01 3.54
CA LEU A 52 -5.01 -18.30 4.30
C LEU A 52 -5.11 -19.61 5.06
N ASP A 53 -6.26 -19.91 5.67
CA ASP A 53 -6.48 -21.22 6.32
C ASP A 53 -6.36 -22.35 5.29
N PHE A 54 -6.97 -22.19 4.11
CA PHE A 54 -6.85 -23.17 3.04
C PHE A 54 -5.40 -23.43 2.67
N ARG A 55 -4.63 -22.38 2.37
CA ARG A 55 -3.20 -22.49 2.05
C ARG A 55 -2.41 -23.13 3.18
N PHE A 56 -2.65 -22.73 4.42
CA PHE A 56 -1.95 -23.25 5.57
C PHE A 56 -2.23 -24.74 5.81
N HIS A 57 -3.50 -25.15 5.68
CA HIS A 57 -3.89 -26.54 5.91
C HIS A 57 -3.53 -27.49 4.77
N THR A 58 -3.27 -26.97 3.57
CA THR A 58 -2.83 -27.76 2.42
C THR A 58 -1.32 -27.73 2.19
N ALA A 59 -0.59 -26.84 2.88
CA ALA A 59 0.86 -26.70 2.69
C ALA A 59 1.59 -27.98 3.12
N GLY A 60 2.41 -28.54 2.19
CA GLY A 60 3.21 -29.75 2.45
C GLY A 60 2.43 -31.07 2.52
N GLU A 61 1.10 -31.02 2.42
CA GLU A 61 0.26 -32.22 2.46
C GLU A 61 0.08 -32.78 1.03
N THR A 62 0.26 -34.07 0.87
CA THR A 62 0.05 -34.80 -0.41
C THR A 62 -1.25 -35.60 -0.42
N GLU A 63 -1.73 -36.03 0.74
CA GLU A 63 -3.02 -36.71 0.91
C GLU A 63 -3.97 -35.74 1.62
N LEU A 64 -5.11 -35.44 1.02
CA LEU A 64 -6.04 -34.42 1.48
C LEU A 64 -7.48 -34.92 1.44
N VAL A 65 -8.24 -34.51 2.44
CA VAL A 65 -9.70 -34.66 2.48
C VAL A 65 -10.30 -33.25 2.58
N LEU A 66 -11.04 -32.85 1.54
CA LEU A 66 -11.76 -31.58 1.49
C LEU A 66 -13.23 -31.78 1.79
N GLU A 67 -13.76 -31.12 2.82
CA GLU A 67 -15.22 -30.99 2.97
C GLU A 67 -15.66 -29.74 2.19
N VAL A 68 -16.48 -29.94 1.16
CA VAL A 68 -16.93 -28.91 0.23
C VAL A 68 -18.43 -28.81 0.26
N ARG A 69 -18.95 -27.58 0.37
CA ARG A 69 -20.35 -27.28 0.14
C ARG A 69 -20.52 -26.75 -1.28
N LYS A 70 -21.20 -27.52 -2.10
CA LYS A 70 -21.52 -27.13 -3.47
C LYS A 70 -22.47 -25.94 -3.49
N LYS A 71 -22.44 -25.15 -4.56
CA LYS A 71 -23.37 -24.00 -4.74
C LYS A 71 -24.85 -24.36 -4.74
N ASN A 72 -25.19 -25.62 -5.06
CA ASN A 72 -26.54 -26.13 -4.99
C ASN A 72 -26.99 -26.54 -3.57
N GLY A 73 -26.06 -26.52 -2.59
CA GLY A 73 -26.30 -26.85 -1.19
C GLY A 73 -25.89 -28.25 -0.77
N ASP A 74 -25.44 -29.10 -1.67
CA ASP A 74 -24.90 -30.43 -1.36
C ASP A 74 -23.60 -30.35 -0.60
N ASP A 75 -23.37 -31.24 0.35
CA ASP A 75 -22.09 -31.40 1.04
C ASP A 75 -21.33 -32.59 0.43
N TRP A 76 -20.13 -32.34 -0.02
CA TRP A 76 -19.23 -33.32 -0.60
C TRP A 76 -18.02 -33.54 0.30
N GLU A 77 -17.51 -34.75 0.32
CA GLU A 77 -16.18 -35.10 0.83
C GLU A 77 -15.34 -35.55 -0.35
N VAL A 78 -14.23 -34.85 -0.61
CA VAL A 78 -13.34 -35.09 -1.74
C VAL A 78 -12.00 -35.55 -1.21
N GLU A 79 -11.67 -36.81 -1.42
CA GLU A 79 -10.35 -37.35 -1.14
C GLU A 79 -9.46 -37.19 -2.38
N LEU A 80 -8.26 -36.67 -2.18
CA LEU A 80 -7.30 -36.50 -3.29
C LEU A 80 -5.88 -36.77 -2.84
N GLU A 81 -5.07 -37.24 -3.78
CA GLU A 81 -3.64 -37.30 -3.69
C GLU A 81 -3.05 -36.35 -4.72
N ARG A 82 -2.02 -35.57 -4.33
CA ARG A 82 -1.34 -34.62 -5.21
C ARG A 82 0.17 -34.68 -5.09
N GLY A 83 0.87 -34.17 -6.11
CA GLY A 83 2.31 -33.91 -6.05
C GLY A 83 2.64 -32.85 -4.98
N GLU A 84 3.85 -32.94 -4.38
CA GLU A 84 4.31 -31.95 -3.42
C GLU A 84 4.34 -30.54 -4.07
N GLY A 85 3.60 -29.58 -3.46
CA GLY A 85 3.51 -28.21 -3.95
C GLY A 85 2.66 -28.01 -5.20
N GLU A 86 1.98 -29.04 -5.69
CA GLU A 86 1.08 -28.92 -6.84
C GLU A 86 -0.08 -27.95 -6.53
N ASP A 87 -0.32 -27.02 -7.45
CA ASP A 87 -1.35 -26.00 -7.28
C ASP A 87 -2.76 -26.56 -7.59
N PHE A 88 -3.74 -26.14 -6.79
CA PHE A 88 -5.13 -26.58 -7.00
C PHE A 88 -5.79 -25.93 -8.21
N GLY A 89 -5.24 -24.82 -8.72
CA GLY A 89 -5.88 -24.02 -9.75
C GLY A 89 -7.20 -23.40 -9.29
N LEU A 90 -7.25 -22.92 -8.05
CA LEU A 90 -8.41 -22.29 -7.45
C LEU A 90 -8.11 -20.82 -7.12
N ALA A 91 -9.00 -19.91 -7.53
CA ALA A 91 -9.08 -18.58 -6.97
C ALA A 91 -10.22 -18.52 -5.93
N PHE A 92 -10.08 -17.66 -4.94
CA PHE A 92 -11.01 -17.55 -3.84
C PHE A 92 -11.63 -16.14 -3.73
N GLU A 93 -12.75 -16.04 -3.00
CA GLU A 93 -13.34 -14.76 -2.65
C GLU A 93 -12.33 -13.84 -1.95
N GLN A 94 -12.44 -12.55 -2.22
CA GLN A 94 -11.57 -11.56 -1.59
C GLN A 94 -11.82 -11.50 -0.08
N ILE A 95 -10.74 -11.28 0.66
CA ILE A 95 -10.82 -11.05 2.11
C ILE A 95 -11.55 -9.73 2.35
N VAL A 96 -12.69 -9.79 3.02
CA VAL A 96 -13.37 -8.59 3.52
C VAL A 96 -12.58 -8.04 4.71
N PRO A 97 -12.07 -6.78 4.64
CA PRO A 97 -11.26 -6.22 5.70
C PRO A 97 -12.02 -6.09 7.02
N ARG A 98 -11.36 -6.42 8.10
CA ARG A 98 -11.86 -6.09 9.43
C ARG A 98 -11.77 -4.58 9.66
N GLN A 99 -12.85 -3.99 10.15
CA GLN A 99 -12.93 -2.55 10.38
C GLN A 99 -12.27 -2.16 11.71
N CYS A 100 -11.48 -1.08 11.69
CA CYS A 100 -10.90 -0.46 12.86
C CYS A 100 -11.96 0.30 13.67
N ALA A 101 -11.94 0.10 14.99
CA ALA A 101 -12.81 0.79 15.93
C ALA A 101 -12.16 1.99 16.64
N ASN A 102 -10.98 2.44 16.18
CA ASN A 102 -10.31 3.59 16.75
C ASN A 102 -10.89 4.91 16.23
N GLU A 103 -10.73 5.96 17.02
CA GLU A 103 -11.09 7.33 16.67
C GLU A 103 -9.83 8.21 16.57
N CYS A 104 -8.85 7.75 15.79
CA CYS A 104 -7.58 8.45 15.62
C CYS A 104 -7.82 9.89 15.17
N ILE A 105 -7.20 10.84 15.87
CA ILE A 105 -7.31 12.27 15.53
C ILE A 105 -6.80 12.56 14.11
N PHE A 106 -5.84 11.75 13.63
CA PHE A 106 -5.18 11.88 12.32
C PHE A 106 -5.72 10.90 11.27
N CYS A 107 -6.85 10.21 11.51
CA CYS A 107 -7.37 9.21 10.58
C CYS A 107 -7.71 9.83 9.22
N PHE A 108 -7.05 9.36 8.16
CA PHE A 108 -7.28 9.89 6.81
C PHE A 108 -8.72 9.61 6.32
N CYS A 109 -9.34 8.50 6.74
CA CYS A 109 -10.73 8.21 6.40
C CYS A 109 -11.71 9.29 6.88
N ASN A 110 -11.39 10.00 7.98
CA ASN A 110 -12.20 11.11 8.48
C ASN A 110 -11.98 12.40 7.66
N GLY A 111 -10.94 12.44 6.84
CA GLY A 111 -10.62 13.54 5.93
C GLY A 111 -11.19 13.38 4.52
N ASN A 112 -12.05 12.40 4.27
CA ASN A 112 -12.71 12.23 2.98
C ASN A 112 -13.93 13.15 2.85
N PRO A 113 -14.26 13.61 1.63
CA PRO A 113 -15.53 14.28 1.38
C PRO A 113 -16.71 13.31 1.62
N ALA A 114 -17.86 13.86 2.05
CA ALA A 114 -19.01 13.03 2.45
C ALA A 114 -19.61 12.19 1.30
N ASP A 115 -19.40 12.62 0.07
CA ASP A 115 -19.84 11.98 -1.18
C ASP A 115 -18.76 11.07 -1.81
N ALA A 116 -17.64 10.85 -1.10
CA ALA A 116 -16.61 9.94 -1.58
C ALA A 116 -17.14 8.50 -1.66
N ARG A 117 -16.59 7.73 -2.59
CA ARG A 117 -16.98 6.32 -2.75
C ARG A 117 -16.77 5.51 -1.46
N PRO A 118 -17.64 4.51 -1.18
CA PRO A 118 -17.61 3.76 0.09
C PRO A 118 -16.26 3.12 0.42
N SER A 119 -15.48 2.71 -0.58
CA SER A 119 -14.16 2.11 -0.37
C SER A 119 -13.14 3.04 0.32
N LEU A 120 -13.30 4.36 0.21
CA LEU A 120 -12.43 5.33 0.88
C LEU A 120 -12.70 5.47 2.38
N PHE A 121 -13.80 4.90 2.87
CA PHE A 121 -14.16 4.91 4.30
C PHE A 121 -13.81 3.60 5.02
N ILE A 122 -13.15 2.66 4.33
CA ILE A 122 -12.68 1.42 4.95
C ILE A 122 -11.51 1.74 5.87
N LYS A 123 -11.71 1.55 7.16
CA LYS A 123 -10.66 1.63 8.18
C LYS A 123 -10.11 0.22 8.41
N ASP A 124 -9.11 -0.16 7.64
CA ASP A 124 -8.52 -1.50 7.72
C ASP A 124 -7.79 -1.72 9.05
N GLU A 125 -8.10 -2.85 9.71
CA GLU A 125 -7.43 -3.33 10.93
C GLU A 125 -7.25 -4.85 10.84
N ASP A 126 -6.94 -5.37 9.64
CA ASP A 126 -6.91 -6.81 9.37
C ASP A 126 -5.49 -7.37 9.29
N VAL A 127 -5.13 -8.20 10.26
CA VAL A 127 -3.81 -8.83 10.34
C VAL A 127 -3.46 -9.75 9.17
N ARG A 128 -4.49 -10.24 8.45
CA ARG A 128 -4.30 -11.05 7.23
C ARG A 128 -3.84 -10.17 6.07
N LEU A 129 -4.43 -8.97 5.94
CA LEU A 129 -4.02 -8.00 4.92
C LEU A 129 -2.68 -7.37 5.26
N SER A 130 -2.35 -7.26 6.56
CA SER A 130 -1.01 -6.89 7.00
C SER A 130 0.02 -7.88 6.46
N PHE A 131 -0.18 -9.18 6.68
CA PHE A 131 0.70 -10.22 6.18
C PHE A 131 0.79 -10.29 4.64
N LEU A 132 -0.37 -10.21 3.96
CA LEU A 132 -0.43 -10.40 2.51
C LEU A 132 0.07 -9.20 1.71
N TYR A 133 -0.21 -7.98 2.19
CA TYR A 133 -0.06 -6.76 1.40
C TYR A 133 0.70 -5.64 2.11
N GLY A 134 1.15 -5.86 3.34
CA GLY A 134 1.84 -4.82 4.11
C GLY A 134 0.93 -3.73 4.66
N ASN A 135 -0.38 -3.99 4.77
CA ASN A 135 -1.32 -3.05 5.39
C ASN A 135 -1.01 -2.90 6.88
N TYR A 136 -1.05 -1.66 7.37
CA TYR A 136 -0.74 -1.40 8.77
C TYR A 136 -1.94 -1.60 9.67
N THR A 137 -1.75 -2.37 10.74
CA THR A 137 -2.73 -2.57 11.82
C THR A 137 -2.27 -1.90 13.10
N THR A 138 -3.19 -1.42 13.91
CA THR A 138 -2.87 -0.83 15.21
C THR A 138 -2.79 -1.87 16.34
N LEU A 139 -3.27 -3.07 16.10
CA LEU A 139 -3.45 -4.18 17.04
C LEU A 139 -4.34 -3.82 18.25
N THR A 140 -5.06 -2.68 18.22
CA THR A 140 -5.85 -2.22 19.39
C THR A 140 -7.08 -3.07 19.65
N SER A 141 -7.58 -3.73 18.64
CA SER A 141 -8.78 -4.57 18.70
C SER A 141 -8.51 -6.03 18.32
N ILE A 142 -7.23 -6.44 18.28
CA ILE A 142 -6.86 -7.83 18.00
C ILE A 142 -7.44 -8.75 19.06
N THR A 143 -8.06 -9.85 18.65
CA THR A 143 -8.60 -10.89 19.53
C THR A 143 -7.54 -11.94 19.86
N GLU A 144 -7.75 -12.71 20.94
CA GLU A 144 -6.89 -13.84 21.29
C GLU A 144 -6.82 -14.90 20.18
N ASP A 145 -7.93 -15.12 19.47
CA ASP A 145 -7.95 -16.08 18.35
C ASP A 145 -7.13 -15.58 17.16
N GLU A 146 -7.17 -14.29 16.85
CA GLU A 146 -6.34 -13.68 15.80
C GLU A 146 -4.86 -13.70 16.18
N MET A 147 -4.53 -13.37 17.42
CA MET A 147 -3.16 -13.41 17.90
C MET A 147 -2.61 -14.85 17.85
N ARG A 148 -3.40 -15.83 18.29
CA ARG A 148 -3.04 -17.25 18.20
C ARG A 148 -2.84 -17.67 16.75
N ARG A 149 -3.71 -17.25 15.85
CA ARG A 149 -3.61 -17.54 14.42
C ARG A 149 -2.34 -16.99 13.78
N ILE A 150 -1.95 -15.75 14.10
CA ILE A 150 -0.68 -15.18 13.61
C ILE A 150 0.49 -16.08 14.01
N VAL A 151 0.51 -16.50 15.26
CA VAL A 151 1.58 -17.36 15.81
C VAL A 151 1.57 -18.75 15.17
N GLU A 152 0.43 -19.44 15.16
CA GLU A 152 0.29 -20.81 14.64
C GLU A 152 0.57 -20.91 13.13
N GLN A 153 0.08 -19.94 12.37
CA GLN A 153 0.26 -19.91 10.91
C GLN A 153 1.52 -19.15 10.48
N ARG A 154 2.29 -18.61 11.44
CA ARG A 154 3.50 -17.82 11.19
C ARG A 154 3.25 -16.72 10.16
N LEU A 155 2.17 -15.93 10.36
CA LEU A 155 1.84 -14.82 9.49
C LEU A 155 2.84 -13.66 9.68
N SER A 156 4.02 -13.80 9.10
CA SER A 156 5.18 -12.93 9.22
C SER A 156 5.62 -12.47 7.82
N PRO A 157 5.96 -11.19 7.61
CA PRO A 157 5.96 -10.11 8.61
C PRO A 157 4.57 -9.56 8.93
N GLN A 158 4.47 -8.83 10.06
CA GLN A 158 3.33 -7.98 10.40
C GLN A 158 3.72 -6.50 10.33
N TYR A 159 2.85 -5.68 9.77
CA TYR A 159 3.03 -4.22 9.66
C TYR A 159 2.18 -3.53 10.73
N VAL A 160 2.83 -2.82 11.65
CA VAL A 160 2.17 -2.32 12.88
C VAL A 160 2.28 -0.80 13.00
N SER A 161 1.13 -0.14 13.03
CA SER A 161 1.00 1.29 13.34
C SER A 161 1.23 1.54 14.84
N VAL A 162 2.44 1.96 15.19
CA VAL A 162 2.84 2.23 16.57
C VAL A 162 2.53 3.67 16.99
N HIS A 163 2.92 4.64 16.19
CA HIS A 163 2.81 6.09 16.36
C HIS A 163 3.57 6.66 17.54
N ALA A 164 3.52 6.02 18.71
CA ALA A 164 4.32 6.31 19.91
C ALA A 164 4.40 5.07 20.81
N THR A 165 5.54 4.87 21.47
CA THR A 165 5.69 3.90 22.57
C THR A 165 5.28 4.49 23.90
N ASP A 166 5.18 5.82 24.00
CA ASP A 166 4.56 6.49 25.12
C ASP A 166 3.06 6.21 25.13
N LEU A 167 2.58 5.58 26.21
CA LEU A 167 1.21 5.09 26.31
C LEU A 167 0.18 6.23 26.32
N ASP A 168 0.51 7.36 26.95
CA ASP A 168 -0.40 8.50 27.04
C ASP A 168 -0.54 9.19 25.69
N VAL A 169 0.57 9.38 24.99
CA VAL A 169 0.59 9.94 23.65
C VAL A 169 -0.15 9.02 22.68
N ARG A 170 0.12 7.72 22.73
CA ARG A 170 -0.54 6.75 21.85
C ARG A 170 -2.06 6.70 22.07
N ALA A 171 -2.50 6.63 23.33
CA ALA A 171 -3.92 6.63 23.68
C ALA A 171 -4.62 7.90 23.19
N TYR A 172 -3.99 9.06 23.38
CA TYR A 172 -4.48 10.34 22.89
C TYR A 172 -4.59 10.37 21.36
N MET A 173 -3.57 9.93 20.66
CA MET A 173 -3.54 9.92 19.19
C MET A 173 -4.61 8.99 18.59
N LEU A 174 -4.81 7.81 19.19
CA LEU A 174 -5.76 6.80 18.70
C LEU A 174 -7.20 7.04 19.17
N GLY A 175 -7.42 7.98 20.11
CA GLY A 175 -8.75 8.27 20.66
C GLY A 175 -9.36 7.11 21.45
N ILE A 176 -8.53 6.36 22.19
CA ILE A 176 -8.94 5.16 22.94
C ILE A 176 -8.36 5.16 24.35
N ASP A 177 -8.86 4.25 25.20
CA ASP A 177 -8.31 4.06 26.55
C ASP A 177 -6.89 3.45 26.51
N LYS A 178 -6.15 3.66 27.61
CA LYS A 178 -4.76 3.21 27.75
C LYS A 178 -4.60 1.69 27.67
N GLN A 179 -5.56 0.92 28.15
CA GLN A 179 -5.47 -0.54 28.11
C GLN A 179 -5.49 -1.04 26.66
N ARG A 180 -6.37 -0.50 25.82
CA ARG A 180 -6.41 -0.81 24.40
C ARG A 180 -5.20 -0.25 23.64
N ALA A 181 -4.70 0.91 24.08
CA ALA A 181 -3.55 1.57 23.47
C ALA A 181 -2.21 0.89 23.81
N ASP A 182 -2.14 0.01 24.81
CA ASP A 182 -0.92 -0.72 25.13
C ASP A 182 -0.47 -1.57 23.95
N ILE A 183 0.65 -1.18 23.35
CA ILE A 183 1.27 -1.88 22.22
C ILE A 183 2.38 -2.82 22.67
N SER A 184 3.01 -2.53 23.82
CA SER A 184 4.20 -3.24 24.30
C SER A 184 3.91 -4.72 24.49
N THR A 185 2.83 -5.04 25.21
CA THR A 185 2.41 -6.43 25.48
C THR A 185 2.09 -7.18 24.19
N LYS A 186 1.48 -6.53 23.21
CA LYS A 186 1.08 -7.15 21.93
C LYS A 186 2.30 -7.38 21.03
N LEU A 187 3.20 -6.40 20.94
CA LEU A 187 4.46 -6.57 20.22
C LEU A 187 5.28 -7.71 20.84
N GLN A 188 5.44 -7.72 22.17
CA GLN A 188 6.22 -8.77 22.83
C GLN A 188 5.71 -10.16 22.48
N ARG A 189 4.39 -10.38 22.43
CA ARG A 189 3.81 -11.67 22.05
C ARG A 189 4.13 -12.07 20.61
N LEU A 190 4.14 -11.12 19.67
CA LEU A 190 4.55 -11.37 18.29
C LEU A 190 6.05 -11.72 18.21
N LEU A 191 6.88 -10.93 18.91
CA LEU A 191 8.33 -11.10 18.91
C LEU A 191 8.76 -12.41 19.59
N ASP A 192 8.11 -12.82 20.68
CA ASP A 192 8.37 -14.10 21.35
C ASP A 192 8.00 -15.32 20.49
N ALA A 193 7.14 -15.10 19.50
CA ALA A 193 6.78 -16.12 18.50
C ALA A 193 7.59 -16.03 17.21
N ASP A 194 8.69 -15.26 17.18
CA ASP A 194 9.52 -14.99 16.00
C ASP A 194 8.74 -14.43 14.80
N ILE A 195 7.72 -13.63 15.05
CA ILE A 195 7.02 -12.87 14.02
C ILE A 195 7.78 -11.57 13.79
N GLU A 196 8.27 -11.38 12.57
CA GLU A 196 8.92 -10.15 12.14
C GLU A 196 7.92 -8.99 12.11
N VAL A 197 8.34 -7.80 12.56
CA VAL A 197 7.50 -6.62 12.59
C VAL A 197 8.16 -5.46 11.87
N HIS A 198 7.38 -4.80 11.00
CA HIS A 198 7.67 -3.48 10.48
C HIS A 198 6.76 -2.45 11.15
N ALA A 199 7.36 -1.47 11.82
CA ALA A 199 6.61 -0.45 12.54
C ALA A 199 6.37 0.81 11.70
N GLN A 200 5.28 1.54 11.99
CA GLN A 200 4.98 2.83 11.38
C GLN A 200 4.71 3.89 12.43
N VAL A 201 5.13 5.10 12.15
CA VAL A 201 4.80 6.32 12.88
C VAL A 201 4.21 7.34 11.90
N VAL A 202 2.93 7.67 12.05
CA VAL A 202 2.36 8.87 11.43
C VAL A 202 2.77 10.06 12.30
N LEU A 203 3.62 10.92 11.76
CA LEU A 203 4.25 12.01 12.49
C LEU A 203 3.36 13.25 12.52
N CYS A 204 2.84 13.58 13.68
CA CYS A 204 1.97 14.71 13.96
C CYS A 204 2.74 15.82 14.68
N PRO A 205 2.97 17.00 14.05
CA PRO A 205 3.73 18.09 14.65
C PRO A 205 3.18 18.52 16.01
N GLY A 206 4.05 18.61 17.02
CA GLY A 206 3.71 19.00 18.40
C GLY A 206 3.01 17.92 19.24
N ILE A 207 2.86 16.69 18.72
CA ILE A 207 2.21 15.60 19.43
C ILE A 207 3.20 14.45 19.68
N ASN A 208 3.71 13.84 18.62
CA ASN A 208 4.62 12.70 18.72
C ASN A 208 5.98 12.94 18.04
N ASP A 209 6.36 14.21 17.80
CA ASP A 209 7.68 14.63 17.31
C ASP A 209 8.70 14.83 18.46
N GLY A 210 9.92 15.24 18.12
CA GLY A 210 10.99 15.53 19.09
C GLY A 210 11.33 14.35 19.98
N GLU A 211 11.31 14.55 21.32
CA GLU A 211 11.70 13.51 22.29
C GLU A 211 10.74 12.29 22.27
N VAL A 212 9.47 12.48 21.94
CA VAL A 212 8.52 11.35 21.81
C VAL A 212 8.90 10.47 20.62
N LEU A 213 9.20 11.06 19.46
CA LEU A 213 9.67 10.33 18.29
C LEU A 213 10.99 9.62 18.57
N LYS A 214 11.95 10.32 19.17
CA LYS A 214 13.24 9.75 19.55
C LYS A 214 13.10 8.55 20.48
N LYS A 215 12.29 8.69 21.53
CA LYS A 215 11.99 7.58 22.46
C LYS A 215 11.38 6.40 21.69
N THR A 216 10.40 6.65 20.84
CA THR A 216 9.73 5.60 20.05
C THR A 216 10.71 4.86 19.14
N ILE A 217 11.59 5.57 18.45
CA ILE A 217 12.62 4.96 17.59
C ILE A 217 13.57 4.09 18.41
N LEU A 218 14.02 4.57 19.57
CA LEU A 218 14.99 3.86 20.42
C LEU A 218 14.37 2.61 21.07
N ASP A 219 13.14 2.70 21.55
CA ASP A 219 12.40 1.57 22.13
C ASP A 219 12.21 0.46 21.08
N LEU A 220 11.77 0.82 19.87
CA LEU A 220 11.60 -0.16 18.79
C LEU A 220 12.94 -0.74 18.32
N ALA A 221 13.99 0.08 18.25
CA ALA A 221 15.34 -0.37 17.86
C ALA A 221 16.00 -1.29 18.89
N ALA A 222 15.53 -1.29 20.15
CA ALA A 222 15.99 -2.24 21.17
C ALA A 222 15.54 -3.68 20.85
N GLU A 223 14.47 -3.85 20.08
CA GLU A 223 13.93 -5.14 19.64
C GLU A 223 14.47 -5.63 18.29
N TYR A 224 15.43 -4.91 17.70
CA TYR A 224 16.08 -5.37 16.47
C TYR A 224 16.86 -6.69 16.73
N PRO A 225 16.84 -7.71 15.84
CA PRO A 225 16.28 -7.69 14.46
C PRO A 225 14.81 -8.10 14.35
N ARG A 226 14.11 -8.44 15.42
CA ARG A 226 12.71 -8.89 15.37
C ARG A 226 11.76 -7.77 14.92
N ILE A 227 11.99 -6.53 15.38
CA ILE A 227 11.46 -5.34 14.71
C ILE A 227 12.53 -4.89 13.72
N THR A 228 12.23 -5.02 12.44
CA THR A 228 13.20 -4.86 11.35
C THR A 228 13.41 -3.41 10.96
N SER A 229 12.35 -2.60 10.97
CA SER A 229 12.40 -1.20 10.58
C SER A 229 11.22 -0.40 11.14
N VAL A 230 11.37 0.92 11.17
CA VAL A 230 10.26 1.84 11.41
C VAL A 230 10.17 2.88 10.28
N ALA A 231 8.99 2.96 9.63
CA ALA A 231 8.63 4.03 8.71
C ALA A 231 8.09 5.23 9.48
N ILE A 232 8.56 6.42 9.16
CA ILE A 232 8.08 7.68 9.72
C ILE A 232 7.52 8.49 8.56
N VAL A 233 6.17 8.57 8.50
CA VAL A 233 5.45 9.25 7.44
C VAL A 233 4.79 10.53 7.95
N PRO A 234 4.66 11.58 7.14
CA PRO A 234 4.07 12.82 7.60
C PRO A 234 2.56 12.69 7.73
N LEU A 235 1.98 13.43 8.67
CA LEU A 235 0.55 13.67 8.72
C LEU A 235 0.08 14.30 7.41
N GLY A 236 -0.96 13.74 6.80
CA GLY A 236 -1.65 14.28 5.63
C GLY A 236 -3.00 14.86 6.02
N LEU A 237 -3.19 16.16 5.85
CA LEU A 237 -4.45 16.84 6.13
C LEU A 237 -5.15 17.25 4.83
N THR A 238 -6.41 16.86 4.70
CA THR A 238 -7.31 17.35 3.64
C THR A 238 -8.02 18.62 4.09
N ARG A 239 -8.76 19.26 3.19
CA ARG A 239 -9.63 20.38 3.56
C ARG A 239 -10.83 19.98 4.43
N TYR A 240 -11.16 18.69 4.48
CA TYR A 240 -12.28 18.15 5.26
C TYR A 240 -11.89 17.77 6.68
N ASN A 241 -10.60 17.75 7.00
CA ASN A 241 -10.15 17.53 8.35
C ASN A 241 -10.28 18.82 9.16
N THR A 242 -11.17 18.82 10.15
CA THR A 242 -11.49 19.98 11.00
C THR A 242 -10.95 19.85 12.42
N ASP A 243 -10.15 18.82 12.71
CA ASP A 243 -9.60 18.61 14.05
C ASP A 243 -8.57 19.69 14.41
N ALA A 244 -8.93 20.59 15.32
CA ALA A 244 -8.10 21.70 15.73
C ALA A 244 -6.84 21.29 16.53
N ARG A 245 -6.72 20.02 16.93
CA ARG A 245 -5.54 19.48 17.61
C ARG A 245 -4.37 19.23 16.66
N LEU A 246 -4.64 19.15 15.36
CA LEU A 246 -3.65 18.81 14.35
C LEU A 246 -3.05 20.07 13.73
N THR A 247 -1.73 20.02 13.55
CA THR A 247 -0.97 21.07 12.88
C THR A 247 -0.40 20.55 11.56
N ARG A 248 -0.47 21.36 10.50
CA ARG A 248 0.06 21.02 9.18
C ARG A 248 1.56 20.81 9.21
N VAL A 249 2.01 19.82 8.45
CA VAL A 249 3.43 19.53 8.22
C VAL A 249 4.00 20.60 7.27
N THR A 250 4.95 21.41 7.79
CA THR A 250 5.60 22.47 7.02
C THR A 250 6.95 22.05 6.49
N PRO A 251 7.49 22.71 5.44
CA PRO A 251 8.86 22.47 4.98
C PRO A 251 9.93 22.67 6.07
N ALA A 252 9.72 23.63 6.99
CA ALA A 252 10.62 23.87 8.11
C ALA A 252 10.59 22.71 9.11
N PHE A 253 9.40 22.19 9.43
CA PHE A 253 9.23 21.00 10.26
C PHE A 253 9.91 19.78 9.64
N CYS A 254 9.70 19.53 8.34
CA CYS A 254 10.36 18.43 7.63
C CYS A 254 11.89 18.52 7.70
N ARG A 255 12.47 19.71 7.53
CA ARG A 255 13.94 19.91 7.66
C ARG A 255 14.43 19.56 9.06
N LYS A 256 13.73 20.04 10.09
CA LYS A 256 14.05 19.72 11.49
C LYS A 256 14.03 18.21 11.74
N VAL A 257 12.96 17.53 11.31
CA VAL A 257 12.81 16.08 11.47
C VAL A 257 13.91 15.30 10.75
N ILE A 258 14.26 15.70 9.51
CA ILE A 258 15.36 15.06 8.77
C ILE A 258 16.66 15.16 9.57
N ASP A 259 17.00 16.34 10.10
CA ASP A 259 18.25 16.54 10.83
C ASP A 259 18.27 15.75 12.16
N GLU A 260 17.15 15.70 12.89
CA GLU A 260 16.99 14.91 14.12
C GLU A 260 17.11 13.41 13.87
N VAL A 261 16.37 12.88 12.89
CA VAL A 261 16.38 11.46 12.56
C VAL A 261 17.71 11.02 11.94
N ALA A 262 18.36 11.86 11.14
CA ALA A 262 19.69 11.57 10.59
C ALA A 262 20.75 11.35 11.69
N SER A 263 20.66 12.08 12.79
CA SER A 263 21.54 11.86 13.95
C SER A 263 21.31 10.47 14.56
N LEU A 264 20.05 10.08 14.77
CA LEU A 264 19.68 8.76 15.29
C LEU A 264 20.04 7.63 14.32
N GLN A 265 19.82 7.82 13.02
CA GLN A 265 20.19 6.84 11.98
C GLN A 265 21.70 6.55 12.02
N LYS A 266 22.54 7.56 12.21
CA LYS A 266 23.99 7.39 12.32
C LYS A 266 24.38 6.55 13.54
N GLU A 267 23.73 6.77 14.68
CA GLU A 267 23.92 5.98 15.88
C GLU A 267 23.46 4.54 15.67
N LEU A 268 22.25 4.36 15.12
CA LEU A 268 21.65 3.04 14.86
C LEU A 268 22.45 2.26 13.82
N GLN A 269 22.93 2.92 12.76
CA GLN A 269 23.80 2.30 11.76
C GLN A 269 25.07 1.72 12.39
N THR A 270 25.65 2.43 13.35
CA THR A 270 26.83 1.93 14.07
C THR A 270 26.52 0.74 14.96
N ARG A 271 25.34 0.76 15.62
CA ARG A 271 24.93 -0.26 16.59
C ARG A 271 24.31 -1.49 15.92
N LEU A 272 23.47 -1.30 14.91
CA LEU A 272 22.63 -2.34 14.31
C LEU A 272 23.11 -2.75 12.88
N GLY A 273 23.97 -1.96 12.26
CA GLY A 273 24.41 -2.20 10.88
C GLY A 273 23.40 -1.77 9.80
N THR A 274 22.30 -1.12 10.19
CA THR A 274 21.22 -0.71 9.29
C THR A 274 20.63 0.67 9.65
N ASN A 275 20.03 1.33 8.66
CA ASN A 275 19.20 2.53 8.89
C ASN A 275 17.81 2.09 9.33
N PHE A 276 17.67 1.77 10.59
CA PHE A 276 16.45 1.22 11.17
C PHE A 276 15.23 2.14 11.03
N ALA A 277 15.42 3.46 11.25
CA ALA A 277 14.37 4.47 11.16
C ALA A 277 14.41 5.14 9.78
N LEU A 278 13.36 4.98 8.99
CA LEU A 278 13.28 5.44 7.61
C LEU A 278 12.19 6.51 7.46
N LEU A 279 12.56 7.66 6.91
CA LEU A 279 11.60 8.73 6.63
C LEU A 279 10.93 8.49 5.28
N GLY A 280 9.62 8.76 5.21
CA GLY A 280 8.88 8.78 3.95
C GLY A 280 9.43 9.82 2.98
N ASP A 281 9.39 9.50 1.69
CA ASP A 281 9.93 10.35 0.61
C ASP A 281 9.30 11.75 0.62
N GLU A 282 8.03 11.84 1.01
CA GLU A 282 7.30 13.08 1.11
C GLU A 282 7.98 14.09 2.06
N ILE A 283 8.56 13.61 3.17
CA ILE A 283 9.30 14.46 4.12
C ILE A 283 10.50 15.11 3.44
N TYR A 284 11.27 14.35 2.66
CA TYR A 284 12.42 14.88 1.92
C TYR A 284 11.98 15.87 0.83
N LEU A 285 10.95 15.52 0.07
CA LEU A 285 10.45 16.36 -1.01
C LEU A 285 9.89 17.68 -0.49
N ARG A 286 9.08 17.65 0.59
CA ARG A 286 8.56 18.86 1.26
C ARG A 286 9.67 19.74 1.84
N ALA A 287 10.71 19.13 2.37
CA ALA A 287 11.88 19.84 2.90
C ALA A 287 12.74 20.49 1.82
N GLY A 288 12.54 20.15 0.54
CA GLY A 288 13.45 20.50 -0.55
C GLY A 288 14.82 19.83 -0.41
N ARG A 289 14.87 18.69 0.27
CA ARG A 289 16.09 17.89 0.48
C ARG A 289 16.21 16.79 -0.56
N ARG A 290 17.43 16.39 -0.82
CA ARG A 290 17.72 15.30 -1.75
C ARG A 290 17.24 13.96 -1.18
N ILE A 291 16.55 13.15 -2.01
CA ILE A 291 16.19 11.77 -1.68
C ILE A 291 17.47 10.95 -1.45
N PRO A 292 17.56 10.17 -0.36
CA PRO A 292 18.71 9.33 -0.06
C PRO A 292 19.07 8.34 -1.18
N ALA A 293 20.28 7.82 -1.14
CA ALA A 293 20.75 6.81 -2.10
C ALA A 293 20.12 5.43 -1.79
N ARG A 294 20.18 4.49 -2.75
CA ARG A 294 19.62 3.14 -2.60
C ARG A 294 20.08 2.43 -1.32
N ALA A 295 21.36 2.52 -1.00
CA ALA A 295 21.93 1.87 0.19
C ALA A 295 21.30 2.33 1.52
N HIS A 296 20.62 3.50 1.54
CA HIS A 296 19.89 3.99 2.70
C HIS A 296 18.64 3.14 3.02
N TYR A 297 18.00 2.56 2.00
CA TYR A 297 16.73 1.87 2.11
C TYR A 297 16.87 0.34 2.15
N GLY A 298 18.07 -0.21 1.94
CA GLY A 298 18.27 -1.66 1.82
C GLY A 298 17.43 -2.27 0.71
N ASP A 299 16.59 -3.25 1.07
CA ASP A 299 15.68 -3.92 0.14
C ASP A 299 14.30 -3.27 0.05
N TYR A 300 14.16 -2.03 0.52
CA TYR A 300 12.92 -1.25 0.52
C TYR A 300 11.76 -1.90 1.30
N PRO A 301 11.95 -2.28 2.56
CA PRO A 301 10.98 -3.07 3.32
C PRO A 301 9.63 -2.37 3.54
N GLN A 302 9.59 -1.05 3.37
CA GLN A 302 8.39 -0.24 3.58
C GLN A 302 8.06 0.66 2.38
N ILE A 303 8.29 0.15 1.17
CA ILE A 303 8.07 0.90 -0.08
C ILE A 303 6.60 1.28 -0.28
N GLU A 304 5.67 0.42 0.12
CA GLU A 304 4.22 0.67 0.01
C GLU A 304 3.76 1.85 0.90
N ASP A 305 4.52 2.17 1.93
CA ASP A 305 4.30 3.34 2.80
C ASP A 305 5.00 4.62 2.28
N GLY A 306 5.45 4.61 1.04
CA GLY A 306 6.12 5.75 0.42
C GLY A 306 7.56 5.98 0.89
N VAL A 307 8.23 4.94 1.40
CA VAL A 307 9.61 4.99 1.87
C VAL A 307 10.55 4.45 0.79
N GLY A 308 11.28 5.35 0.14
CA GLY A 308 12.23 4.99 -0.92
C GLY A 308 11.60 4.77 -2.31
N MET A 309 10.30 5.01 -2.48
CA MET A 309 9.59 4.83 -3.74
C MET A 309 10.16 5.74 -4.85
N VAL A 310 10.46 7.00 -4.54
CA VAL A 310 11.07 7.93 -5.48
C VAL A 310 12.47 7.45 -5.90
N ARG A 311 13.25 6.92 -4.96
CA ARG A 311 14.58 6.36 -5.27
C ARG A 311 14.48 5.11 -6.13
N SER A 312 13.57 4.21 -5.80
CA SER A 312 13.30 2.99 -6.58
C SER A 312 12.91 3.35 -8.02
N PHE A 313 11.95 4.26 -8.19
CA PHE A 313 11.53 4.76 -9.50
C PHE A 313 12.68 5.37 -10.29
N ALA A 314 13.51 6.23 -9.66
CA ALA A 314 14.67 6.85 -10.31
C ALA A 314 15.70 5.81 -10.77
N ASN A 315 15.91 4.76 -9.99
CA ASN A 315 16.82 3.66 -10.34
C ASN A 315 16.29 2.86 -11.52
N GLU A 316 14.98 2.52 -11.52
CA GLU A 316 14.33 1.82 -12.64
C GLU A 316 14.33 2.68 -13.92
N PHE A 317 14.06 3.98 -13.79
CA PHE A 317 14.17 4.91 -14.91
C PHE A 317 15.60 4.93 -15.48
N GLY A 318 16.61 4.98 -14.62
CA GLY A 318 18.01 4.93 -15.04
C GLY A 318 18.37 3.60 -15.74
N LYS A 319 17.82 2.46 -15.28
CA LYS A 319 17.98 1.16 -15.96
C LYS A 319 17.31 1.17 -17.34
N LEU A 320 16.11 1.74 -17.44
CA LEU A 320 15.39 1.89 -18.70
C LEU A 320 16.20 2.69 -19.71
N ILE A 321 16.70 3.87 -19.32
CA ILE A 321 17.53 4.73 -20.19
C ILE A 321 18.74 3.96 -20.73
N ARG A 322 19.51 3.30 -19.85
CA ARG A 322 20.70 2.51 -20.29
C ARG A 322 20.34 1.36 -21.22
N ARG A 323 19.19 0.70 -21.01
CA ARG A 323 18.70 -0.36 -21.91
C ARG A 323 18.36 0.21 -23.30
N LEU A 324 17.61 1.31 -23.36
CA LEU A 324 17.23 1.96 -24.62
C LEU A 324 18.45 2.44 -25.41
N GLU A 325 19.49 2.98 -24.71
CA GLU A 325 20.76 3.38 -25.33
C GLU A 325 21.53 2.17 -25.89
N ARG A 326 21.70 1.11 -25.09
CA ARG A 326 22.39 -0.11 -25.50
C ARG A 326 21.74 -0.75 -26.72
N ASP A 327 20.41 -0.77 -26.72
CA ASP A 327 19.60 -1.41 -27.77
C ASP A 327 19.38 -0.44 -28.96
N GLN A 328 20.00 0.75 -28.97
CA GLN A 328 19.91 1.80 -29.99
C GLN A 328 18.46 2.12 -30.37
N THR A 329 17.57 2.11 -29.38
CA THR A 329 16.12 2.26 -29.58
C THR A 329 15.77 3.65 -30.08
N VAL A 330 15.01 3.74 -31.17
CA VAL A 330 14.47 5.00 -31.68
C VAL A 330 13.10 5.23 -31.06
N LEU A 331 12.96 6.33 -30.33
CA LEU A 331 11.70 6.73 -29.71
C LEU A 331 10.98 7.78 -30.55
N SER A 332 9.66 7.78 -30.41
CA SER A 332 8.77 8.75 -31.08
C SER A 332 9.07 10.18 -30.59
N ARG A 333 9.03 11.12 -31.54
CA ARG A 333 9.15 12.57 -31.27
C ARG A 333 7.79 13.28 -31.16
N ARG A 334 6.70 12.50 -31.09
CA ARG A 334 5.38 13.08 -30.87
C ARG A 334 5.34 13.81 -29.53
N PRO A 335 4.87 15.06 -29.49
CA PRO A 335 4.77 15.80 -28.24
C PRO A 335 3.67 15.19 -27.36
N GLY A 336 3.94 15.07 -26.07
CA GLY A 336 3.01 14.54 -25.07
C GLY A 336 3.15 15.22 -23.73
N THR A 337 2.08 15.23 -22.96
CA THR A 337 2.04 15.80 -21.61
C THR A 337 1.93 14.70 -20.55
N ILE A 338 2.77 14.73 -19.54
CA ILE A 338 2.72 13.83 -18.37
C ILE A 338 2.14 14.58 -17.20
N PHE A 339 0.97 14.17 -16.72
CA PHE A 339 0.38 14.70 -15.51
C PHE A 339 0.85 13.95 -14.27
N THR A 340 1.17 14.67 -13.22
CA THR A 340 1.58 14.10 -11.91
C THR A 340 1.25 15.07 -10.77
N GLY A 341 1.37 14.58 -9.53
CA GLY A 341 1.18 15.43 -8.34
C GLY A 341 2.30 16.48 -8.21
N THR A 342 1.96 17.60 -7.58
CA THR A 342 2.85 18.77 -7.46
C THR A 342 4.18 18.45 -6.77
N LEU A 343 4.18 17.55 -5.80
CA LEU A 343 5.35 17.27 -4.99
C LEU A 343 6.41 16.46 -5.75
N PHE A 344 5.99 15.50 -6.59
CA PHE A 344 6.90 14.67 -7.37
C PHE A 344 7.31 15.29 -8.71
N ALA A 345 6.54 16.23 -9.23
CA ALA A 345 6.77 16.84 -10.54
C ALA A 345 8.20 17.36 -10.78
N PRO A 346 8.88 18.04 -9.81
CA PRO A 346 10.25 18.51 -10.03
C PRO A 346 11.26 17.38 -10.27
N GLU A 347 11.10 16.25 -9.58
CA GLU A 347 11.98 15.08 -9.75
C GLU A 347 11.67 14.36 -11.07
N LEU A 348 10.40 14.17 -11.39
CA LEU A 348 9.97 13.57 -12.66
C LEU A 348 10.43 14.41 -13.86
N LYS A 349 10.33 15.74 -13.75
CA LYS A 349 10.80 16.66 -14.80
C LYS A 349 12.28 16.47 -15.14
N LYS A 350 13.15 16.37 -14.14
CA LYS A 350 14.61 16.11 -14.36
C LYS A 350 14.84 14.80 -15.14
N MET A 351 14.05 13.78 -14.82
CA MET A 351 14.14 12.48 -15.50
C MET A 351 13.66 12.58 -16.95
N ILE A 352 12.52 13.21 -17.18
CA ILE A 352 11.95 13.39 -18.52
C ILE A 352 12.82 14.31 -19.38
N ASP A 353 13.37 15.39 -18.83
CA ASP A 353 14.34 16.25 -19.53
C ASP A 353 15.56 15.43 -19.98
N THR A 354 16.03 14.48 -19.16
CA THR A 354 17.11 13.55 -19.54
C THR A 354 16.69 12.64 -20.70
N MET A 355 15.47 12.08 -20.69
CA MET A 355 14.95 11.27 -21.79
C MET A 355 14.82 12.09 -23.07
N ASN A 356 14.27 13.29 -22.98
CA ASN A 356 14.12 14.21 -24.10
C ASN A 356 15.49 14.55 -24.74
N ALA A 357 16.49 14.86 -23.93
CA ALA A 357 17.82 15.20 -24.41
C ALA A 357 18.54 14.02 -25.09
N ARG A 358 18.36 12.79 -24.58
CA ARG A 358 19.05 11.60 -25.09
C ARG A 358 18.40 10.98 -26.33
N PHE A 359 17.06 10.98 -26.39
CA PHE A 359 16.31 10.28 -27.44
C PHE A 359 15.54 11.22 -28.36
N GLY A 360 15.59 12.54 -28.12
CA GLY A 360 14.86 13.52 -28.93
C GLY A 360 13.36 13.49 -28.74
N THR A 361 12.86 12.85 -27.66
CA THR A 361 11.42 12.87 -27.31
C THR A 361 10.98 14.29 -26.93
N ARG A 362 9.67 14.54 -26.94
CA ARG A 362 9.07 15.87 -26.67
C ARG A 362 7.99 15.77 -25.59
N LEU A 363 8.39 15.27 -24.42
CA LEU A 363 7.48 15.12 -23.29
C LEU A 363 7.58 16.32 -22.37
N SER A 364 6.44 16.88 -21.95
CA SER A 364 6.35 17.86 -20.87
C SER A 364 5.83 17.21 -19.60
N VAL A 365 6.22 17.74 -18.45
CA VAL A 365 5.69 17.33 -17.13
C VAL A 365 4.91 18.48 -16.54
N GLU A 366 3.63 18.26 -16.28
CA GLU A 366 2.71 19.25 -15.74
C GLU A 366 2.24 18.85 -14.35
N PRO A 367 2.57 19.65 -13.32
CA PRO A 367 2.08 19.42 -11.97
C PRO A 367 0.59 19.75 -11.86
N LEU A 368 -0.16 18.84 -11.20
CA LEU A 368 -1.56 19.06 -10.89
C LEU A 368 -1.78 19.22 -9.39
N GLU A 369 -2.55 20.22 -9.03
CA GLU A 369 -3.08 20.37 -7.67
C GLU A 369 -4.25 19.42 -7.47
N ASN A 370 -4.33 18.80 -6.31
CA ASN A 370 -5.45 17.98 -5.92
C ASN A 370 -6.59 18.92 -5.44
N SER A 371 -7.61 19.10 -6.25
CA SER A 371 -8.77 19.93 -5.90
C SER A 371 -9.83 19.17 -5.11
N TYR A 372 -9.80 17.84 -5.15
CA TYR A 372 -10.74 16.97 -4.46
C TYR A 372 -10.48 16.97 -2.95
N PHE A 373 -9.29 16.58 -2.55
CA PHE A 373 -8.90 16.61 -1.13
C PHE A 373 -8.36 17.95 -0.68
N CYS A 374 -7.69 18.69 -1.55
CA CYS A 374 -6.93 19.92 -1.22
C CYS A 374 -5.92 19.69 -0.07
N GLY A 375 -5.65 20.73 0.69
CA GLY A 375 -4.81 20.63 1.88
C GLY A 375 -3.37 20.24 1.56
N ASP A 376 -2.90 19.17 2.20
CA ASP A 376 -1.53 18.69 2.04
C ASP A 376 -1.41 17.54 1.01
N VAL A 377 -2.52 17.16 0.37
CA VAL A 377 -2.55 16.03 -0.57
C VAL A 377 -1.97 16.45 -1.92
N SER A 378 -0.80 15.92 -2.24
CA SER A 378 -0.01 16.31 -3.43
C SER A 378 0.58 15.12 -4.19
N VAL A 379 0.17 13.90 -3.84
CA VAL A 379 0.63 12.66 -4.49
C VAL A 379 -0.21 12.34 -5.72
N ALA A 380 0.42 11.80 -6.75
CA ALA A 380 -0.25 11.53 -8.02
C ALA A 380 -1.41 10.52 -7.90
N GLY A 381 -1.25 9.46 -7.09
CA GLY A 381 -2.26 8.41 -6.92
C GLY A 381 -3.58 8.87 -6.29
N LEU A 382 -3.64 10.08 -5.73
CA LEU A 382 -4.85 10.66 -5.15
C LEU A 382 -5.48 11.77 -6.03
N LEU A 383 -4.94 12.03 -7.22
CA LEU A 383 -5.57 12.90 -8.21
C LEU A 383 -6.81 12.24 -8.80
N THR A 384 -7.82 13.06 -9.08
CA THR A 384 -9.09 12.60 -9.65
C THR A 384 -9.18 12.86 -11.15
N GLY A 385 -10.14 12.24 -11.81
CA GLY A 385 -10.45 12.52 -13.21
C GLY A 385 -10.82 13.99 -13.42
N GLN A 386 -11.54 14.59 -12.47
CA GLN A 386 -11.90 16.01 -12.52
C GLN A 386 -10.66 16.92 -12.41
N ASP A 387 -9.65 16.57 -11.61
CA ASP A 387 -8.38 17.31 -11.55
C ASP A 387 -7.68 17.33 -12.92
N LEU A 388 -7.70 16.19 -13.62
CA LEU A 388 -7.17 16.08 -14.98
C LEU A 388 -7.96 16.93 -15.97
N VAL A 389 -9.29 16.87 -15.92
CA VAL A 389 -10.18 17.66 -16.81
C VAL A 389 -9.98 19.15 -16.59
N ASN A 390 -9.86 19.60 -15.35
CA ASN A 390 -9.61 21.00 -15.00
C ASN A 390 -8.26 21.50 -15.56
N ALA A 391 -7.32 20.60 -15.78
CA ALA A 391 -6.00 20.89 -16.36
C ALA A 391 -5.97 20.86 -17.89
N ARG A 392 -7.11 20.79 -18.60
CA ARG A 392 -7.19 20.75 -20.06
C ARG A 392 -6.32 21.81 -20.75
N GLY A 393 -6.31 23.03 -20.21
CA GLY A 393 -5.51 24.14 -20.76
C GLY A 393 -3.99 23.97 -20.64
N LYS A 394 -3.52 22.99 -19.86
CA LYS A 394 -2.10 22.66 -19.70
C LYS A 394 -1.64 21.53 -20.62
N VAL A 395 -2.55 20.91 -21.38
CA VAL A 395 -2.19 19.84 -22.32
C VAL A 395 -1.44 20.44 -23.51
N ALA A 396 -0.19 20.03 -23.65
CA ALA A 396 0.66 20.40 -24.78
C ALA A 396 1.04 19.12 -25.53
N GLY A 397 0.51 18.98 -26.76
CA GLY A 397 0.85 17.84 -27.61
C GLY A 397 -0.33 16.96 -28.00
N GLU A 398 -0.03 15.74 -28.44
CA GLU A 398 -0.97 14.86 -29.12
C GLU A 398 -1.56 13.79 -28.19
N PHE A 399 -1.01 13.62 -27.00
CA PHE A 399 -1.46 12.63 -26.00
C PHE A 399 -1.10 13.05 -24.57
N VAL A 400 -1.81 12.47 -23.63
CA VAL A 400 -1.58 12.64 -22.20
C VAL A 400 -1.15 11.32 -21.57
N VAL A 401 -0.18 11.39 -20.66
CA VAL A 401 0.28 10.25 -19.87
C VAL A 401 -0.05 10.51 -18.40
N ILE A 402 -0.56 9.51 -17.73
CA ILE A 402 -0.78 9.50 -16.28
C ILE A 402 -0.15 8.24 -15.67
N PRO A 403 0.32 8.28 -14.43
CA PRO A 403 0.73 7.07 -13.72
C PRO A 403 -0.43 6.09 -13.58
N ARG A 404 -0.16 4.79 -13.80
CA ARG A 404 -1.18 3.74 -13.62
C ARG A 404 -1.76 3.74 -12.20
N GLN A 405 -0.99 4.15 -11.21
CA GLN A 405 -1.39 4.28 -9.81
C GLN A 405 -2.50 5.32 -9.55
N MET A 406 -2.88 6.13 -10.55
CA MET A 406 -4.09 6.96 -10.49
C MET A 406 -5.37 6.15 -10.66
N LEU A 407 -5.28 4.92 -11.17
CA LEU A 407 -6.41 4.04 -11.38
C LEU A 407 -6.55 3.03 -10.25
N LYS A 408 -7.78 2.59 -10.02
CA LYS A 408 -8.08 1.44 -9.19
C LYS A 408 -7.38 0.19 -9.76
N SER A 409 -6.90 -0.70 -8.89
CA SER A 409 -6.07 -1.84 -9.30
C SER A 409 -6.78 -2.85 -10.20
N ASP A 410 -8.08 -3.03 -10.03
CA ASP A 410 -8.94 -4.00 -10.70
C ASP A 410 -9.88 -3.37 -11.74
N GLU A 411 -10.00 -2.04 -11.76
CA GLU A 411 -10.84 -1.30 -12.69
C GLU A 411 -10.12 -0.07 -13.22
N ALA A 412 -10.32 0.26 -14.51
CA ALA A 412 -9.70 1.44 -15.12
C ALA A 412 -10.44 2.74 -14.76
N ILE A 413 -10.74 2.95 -13.46
CA ILE A 413 -11.43 4.13 -12.91
C ILE A 413 -10.55 4.89 -11.93
N MET A 414 -10.73 6.20 -11.85
CA MET A 414 -10.07 7.10 -10.91
C MET A 414 -10.86 7.19 -9.58
N LEU A 415 -10.32 7.93 -8.62
CA LEU A 415 -10.89 8.09 -7.27
C LEU A 415 -12.34 8.63 -7.28
N ASP A 416 -12.68 9.52 -8.21
CA ASP A 416 -14.01 10.09 -8.40
C ASP A 416 -14.94 9.24 -9.28
N GLY A 417 -14.49 8.03 -9.68
CA GLY A 417 -15.26 7.11 -10.51
C GLY A 417 -15.15 7.36 -12.02
N MET A 418 -14.50 8.45 -12.46
CA MET A 418 -14.29 8.69 -13.90
C MET A 418 -13.34 7.65 -14.48
N ASN A 419 -13.68 7.11 -15.64
CA ASN A 419 -12.79 6.21 -16.39
C ASN A 419 -11.87 6.97 -17.35
N VAL A 420 -10.82 6.29 -17.82
CA VAL A 420 -9.80 6.90 -18.70
C VAL A 420 -10.40 7.40 -20.01
N ALA A 421 -11.42 6.72 -20.55
CA ALA A 421 -12.07 7.12 -21.81
C ALA A 421 -12.89 8.41 -21.65
N GLU A 422 -13.53 8.62 -20.50
CA GLU A 422 -14.25 9.85 -20.18
C GLU A 422 -13.31 11.03 -20.06
N VAL A 423 -12.19 10.86 -19.33
CA VAL A 423 -11.15 11.88 -19.22
C VAL A 423 -10.55 12.20 -20.59
N SER A 424 -10.26 11.19 -21.40
CA SER A 424 -9.72 11.37 -22.76
C SER A 424 -10.67 12.20 -23.62
N ARG A 425 -11.97 11.92 -23.59
CA ARG A 425 -12.99 12.73 -24.29
C ARG A 425 -13.05 14.16 -23.80
N ALA A 426 -13.00 14.36 -22.49
CA ALA A 426 -13.06 15.69 -21.88
C ALA A 426 -11.81 16.53 -22.20
N LEU A 427 -10.63 15.93 -22.24
CA LEU A 427 -9.38 16.59 -22.61
C LEU A 427 -9.29 16.84 -24.13
N GLY A 428 -9.98 16.03 -24.95
CA GLY A 428 -9.87 16.05 -26.41
C GLY A 428 -8.57 15.44 -26.95
N GLN A 429 -7.89 14.63 -26.11
CA GLN A 429 -6.63 13.96 -26.41
C GLN A 429 -6.63 12.54 -25.83
N PRO A 430 -5.96 11.56 -26.46
CA PRO A 430 -5.78 10.23 -25.89
C PRO A 430 -5.08 10.31 -24.54
N VAL A 431 -5.62 9.62 -23.52
CA VAL A 431 -5.00 9.47 -22.19
C VAL A 431 -4.49 8.05 -22.03
N HIS A 432 -3.24 7.91 -21.63
CA HIS A 432 -2.58 6.62 -21.40
C HIS A 432 -2.18 6.52 -19.94
N ALA A 433 -2.80 5.60 -19.20
CA ALA A 433 -2.40 5.23 -17.85
C ALA A 433 -1.32 4.15 -17.94
N VAL A 434 -0.08 4.50 -17.59
CA VAL A 434 1.07 3.63 -17.84
C VAL A 434 2.02 3.53 -16.66
N ASN A 435 2.70 2.40 -16.58
CA ASN A 435 3.93 2.25 -15.81
C ASN A 435 5.16 2.64 -16.69
N LEU A 436 6.36 2.54 -16.12
CA LEU A 436 7.58 2.94 -16.80
C LEU A 436 7.90 2.12 -18.07
N GLN A 437 7.61 0.80 -18.06
CA GLN A 437 7.83 -0.07 -19.22
C GLN A 437 6.82 0.23 -20.34
N GLU A 438 5.58 0.46 -19.97
CA GLU A 438 4.51 0.82 -20.90
C GLU A 438 4.71 2.20 -21.49
N LEU A 439 5.28 3.15 -20.73
CA LEU A 439 5.70 4.44 -21.29
C LEU A 439 6.74 4.24 -22.39
N ALA A 440 7.74 3.39 -22.16
CA ALA A 440 8.73 3.07 -23.20
C ALA A 440 8.07 2.44 -24.43
N THR A 441 7.14 1.50 -24.25
CA THR A 441 6.38 0.84 -25.33
C THR A 441 5.52 1.85 -26.09
N LEU A 442 4.84 2.77 -25.39
CA LEU A 442 4.04 3.84 -25.99
C LEU A 442 4.88 4.75 -26.90
N LEU A 443 6.15 4.97 -26.51
CA LEU A 443 7.08 5.82 -27.24
C LEU A 443 7.85 5.09 -28.35
N LEU A 444 7.73 3.76 -28.48
CA LEU A 444 8.33 3.07 -29.63
C LEU A 444 7.69 3.56 -30.93
N ASN A 445 8.52 3.95 -31.89
CA ASN A 445 8.05 4.19 -33.25
C ASN A 445 7.53 2.86 -33.78
N LYS A 446 6.20 2.72 -33.88
CA LYS A 446 5.62 1.73 -34.79
C LYS A 446 5.74 2.29 -36.18
N ASN A 447 6.77 1.82 -36.92
CA ASN A 447 6.85 2.04 -38.39
C ASN A 447 5.62 1.47 -39.07
#